data_fddbf46dbc7deb5eade3811bdb053a7d
#
_entry.id   fddbf46dbc7deb5eade3811bdb053a7d
#
_cell.length_a   1.000
_cell.length_b   1.000
_cell.length_c   1.000
_cell.angle_alpha   90.00
_cell.angle_beta   90.00
_cell.angle_gamma   90.00
#
_symmetry.space_group_name_H-M   'P 1'
#
loop_
_entity.id
_entity.type
_entity.pdbx_description
1 polymer ?
#
loop_
_entity_poly.entity_id
_entity_poly.type
_entity_poly.pdbx_seq_one_letter_code
_entity_poly.pdbx_strand_id
1 'polypeptide(L)'
;MAAFQDTRAQTEQKVMVHLLTEIERNPSFTQRSLASELGIALGLMNQYLKSCVTKGWIRASQISPRRITYFLTPEGFKEKSHMVTSYLARSLTFFRDARAQCDALFEECLQKGWKKIAFVGEGDLADIAQLVAHGLGFQVCIVSGEDDLKSYDAVLVTDVINPQGTHDFIQSKVDPERLLILGLLHISRNSSVVREVVT
;
A
#
# COMPACT_ATOMS: atom_id res chain seq x y z
N MET A 1 3.74 1.29 16.58
CA MET A 1 4.91 0.42 16.30
C MET A 1 4.58 -0.75 15.37
N ALA A 2 3.44 -1.42 15.48
CA ALA A 2 3.07 -2.55 14.61
C ALA A 2 2.97 -2.21 13.11
N ALA A 3 2.35 -1.10 12.74
CA ALA A 3 2.18 -0.69 11.34
C ALA A 3 3.50 -0.41 10.59
N PHE A 4 4.52 0.12 11.30
CA PHE A 4 5.85 0.38 10.72
C PHE A 4 6.66 -0.90 10.47
N GLN A 5 6.46 -1.93 11.32
CA GLN A 5 7.10 -3.23 11.13
C GLN A 5 6.49 -4.01 9.98
N ASP A 6 5.18 -3.87 9.75
CA ASP A 6 4.48 -4.53 8.65
C ASP A 6 4.90 -3.97 7.29
N THR A 7 5.04 -2.66 7.16
CA THR A 7 5.51 -1.99 5.93
C THR A 7 6.93 -2.41 5.54
N ARG A 8 7.84 -2.55 6.52
CA ARG A 8 9.22 -2.99 6.27
C ARG A 8 9.27 -4.44 5.82
N ALA A 9 8.55 -5.33 6.50
CA ALA A 9 8.46 -6.75 6.14
C ALA A 9 7.87 -6.94 4.74
N GLN A 10 6.87 -6.15 4.36
CA GLN A 10 6.28 -6.15 3.03
C GLN A 10 7.27 -5.70 1.96
N THR A 11 8.04 -4.65 2.22
CA THR A 11 9.07 -4.16 1.31
C THR A 11 10.16 -5.21 1.12
N GLU A 12 10.64 -5.82 2.20
CA GLU A 12 11.63 -6.89 2.15
C GLU A 12 11.12 -8.11 1.36
N GLN A 13 9.86 -8.47 1.53
CA GLN A 13 9.25 -9.58 0.78
C GLN A 13 9.13 -9.27 -0.72
N LYS A 14 8.74 -8.05 -1.10
CA LYS A 14 8.71 -7.61 -2.52
C LYS A 14 10.10 -7.71 -3.15
N VAL A 15 11.12 -7.19 -2.46
CA VAL A 15 12.52 -7.26 -2.91
C VAL A 15 12.94 -8.72 -3.08
N MET A 16 12.60 -9.60 -2.14
CA MET A 16 12.95 -11.01 -2.19
C MET A 16 12.29 -11.75 -3.35
N VAL A 17 11.00 -11.52 -3.58
CA VAL A 17 10.27 -12.10 -4.73
C VAL A 17 10.92 -11.67 -6.04
N HIS A 18 11.23 -10.37 -6.19
CA HIS A 18 11.86 -9.85 -7.40
C HIS A 18 13.26 -10.45 -7.59
N LEU A 19 14.08 -10.50 -6.53
CA LEU A 19 15.40 -11.12 -6.55
C LEU A 19 15.34 -12.58 -7.04
N LEU A 20 14.47 -13.41 -6.45
CA LEU A 20 14.33 -14.81 -6.83
C LEU A 20 13.78 -14.98 -8.25
N THR A 21 12.94 -14.05 -8.70
CA THR A 21 12.40 -14.02 -10.07
C THR A 21 13.49 -13.69 -11.09
N GLU A 22 14.33 -12.70 -10.81
CA GLU A 22 15.44 -12.34 -11.69
C GLU A 22 16.50 -13.42 -11.76
N ILE A 23 16.80 -14.10 -10.64
CA ILE A 23 17.71 -15.25 -10.63
C ILE A 23 17.19 -16.39 -11.53
N GLU A 24 15.87 -16.63 -11.52
CA GLU A 24 15.26 -17.64 -12.38
C GLU A 24 15.33 -17.28 -13.87
N ARG A 25 15.06 -16.00 -14.18
CA ARG A 25 15.00 -15.52 -15.59
C ARG A 25 16.37 -15.32 -16.22
N ASN A 26 17.29 -14.78 -15.47
CA ASN A 26 18.59 -14.34 -15.98
C ASN A 26 19.73 -14.69 -15.03
N PRO A 27 20.26 -15.92 -15.08
CA PRO A 27 21.39 -16.33 -14.24
C PRO A 27 22.67 -15.50 -14.42
N SER A 28 22.72 -14.66 -15.47
CA SER A 28 23.91 -13.86 -15.84
C SER A 28 23.88 -12.41 -15.32
N PHE A 29 22.92 -12.03 -14.49
CA PHE A 29 22.86 -10.70 -13.91
C PHE A 29 24.11 -10.38 -13.06
N THR A 30 24.40 -9.09 -12.89
CA THR A 30 25.39 -8.65 -11.92
C THR A 30 24.69 -8.15 -10.67
N GLN A 31 25.30 -8.38 -9.50
CA GLN A 31 24.76 -7.89 -8.23
C GLN A 31 24.51 -6.38 -8.25
N ARG A 32 25.35 -5.62 -8.98
CA ARG A 32 25.22 -4.17 -9.13
C ARG A 32 24.02 -3.79 -10.01
N SER A 33 23.82 -4.47 -11.14
CA SER A 33 22.67 -4.20 -12.00
C SER A 33 21.37 -4.48 -11.29
N LEU A 34 21.29 -5.61 -10.57
CA LEU A 34 20.09 -5.98 -9.84
C LEU A 34 19.83 -5.06 -8.64
N ALA A 35 20.86 -4.63 -7.91
CA ALA A 35 20.73 -3.65 -6.85
C ALA A 35 20.16 -2.31 -7.35
N SER A 36 20.67 -1.86 -8.53
CA SER A 36 20.19 -0.64 -9.18
C SER A 36 18.74 -0.76 -9.64
N GLU A 37 18.35 -1.88 -10.23
CA GLU A 37 16.98 -2.15 -10.69
C GLU A 37 15.98 -2.18 -9.53
N LEU A 38 16.37 -2.79 -8.41
CA LEU A 38 15.56 -2.85 -7.19
C LEU A 38 15.60 -1.57 -6.33
N GLY A 39 16.42 -0.59 -6.72
CA GLY A 39 16.57 0.66 -5.96
C GLY A 39 17.16 0.47 -4.57
N ILE A 40 17.98 -0.57 -4.34
CA ILE A 40 18.60 -0.87 -3.06
C ILE A 40 20.13 -0.76 -3.09
N ALA A 41 20.71 -0.54 -1.91
CA ALA A 41 22.18 -0.50 -1.79
C ALA A 41 22.81 -1.87 -2.10
N LEU A 42 23.97 -1.86 -2.77
CA LEU A 42 24.69 -3.08 -3.13
C LEU A 42 25.04 -3.96 -1.90
N GLY A 43 25.33 -3.33 -0.76
CA GLY A 43 25.57 -4.04 0.50
C GLY A 43 24.36 -4.84 0.97
N LEU A 44 23.16 -4.28 0.85
CA LEU A 44 21.90 -4.93 1.19
C LEU A 44 21.58 -6.06 0.21
N MET A 45 21.82 -5.86 -1.10
CA MET A 45 21.71 -6.92 -2.10
C MET A 45 22.60 -8.12 -1.75
N ASN A 46 23.85 -7.89 -1.35
CA ASN A 46 24.76 -8.96 -0.91
C ASN A 46 24.26 -9.70 0.32
N GLN A 47 23.64 -9.00 1.27
CA GLN A 47 23.01 -9.65 2.44
C GLN A 47 21.86 -10.57 2.03
N TYR A 48 20.99 -10.12 1.12
CA TYR A 48 19.89 -10.93 0.62
C TYR A 48 20.39 -12.17 -0.13
N LEU A 49 21.38 -12.04 -1.01
CA LEU A 49 21.98 -13.16 -1.73
C LEU A 49 22.60 -14.19 -0.76
N LYS A 50 23.39 -13.73 0.23
CA LYS A 50 23.95 -14.60 1.27
C LYS A 50 22.86 -15.32 2.06
N SER A 51 21.81 -14.61 2.46
CA SER A 51 20.67 -15.21 3.15
C SER A 51 19.98 -16.29 2.31
N CYS A 52 19.75 -16.02 1.01
CA CYS A 52 19.16 -17.00 0.10
C CYS A 52 20.03 -18.25 -0.06
N VAL A 53 21.37 -18.09 -0.14
CA VAL A 53 22.30 -19.23 -0.17
C VAL A 53 22.25 -20.04 1.12
N THR A 54 22.29 -19.36 2.28
CA THR A 54 22.22 -20.00 3.59
C THR A 54 20.92 -20.76 3.81
N LYS A 55 19.81 -20.23 3.31
CA LYS A 55 18.49 -20.88 3.36
C LYS A 55 18.31 -21.99 2.31
N GLY A 56 19.28 -22.18 1.42
CA GLY A 56 19.22 -23.17 0.36
C GLY A 56 18.26 -22.80 -0.79
N TRP A 57 17.77 -21.55 -0.86
CA TRP A 57 16.87 -21.09 -1.91
C TRP A 57 17.58 -20.87 -3.25
N ILE A 58 18.87 -20.50 -3.20
CA ILE A 58 19.72 -20.38 -4.37
C ILE A 58 21.03 -21.09 -4.16
N ARG A 59 21.64 -21.51 -5.25
CA ARG A 59 22.99 -22.04 -5.31
C ARG A 59 23.87 -21.07 -6.06
N ALA A 60 25.00 -20.69 -5.46
CA ALA A 60 26.04 -19.91 -6.11
C ALA A 60 27.05 -20.83 -6.78
N SER A 61 27.44 -20.55 -8.02
CA SER A 61 28.49 -21.24 -8.77
C SER A 61 29.50 -20.22 -9.27
N GLN A 62 30.77 -20.42 -8.97
CA GLN A 62 31.83 -19.56 -9.44
C GLN A 62 32.30 -20.07 -10.82
N ILE A 63 32.01 -19.29 -11.87
CA ILE A 63 32.38 -19.61 -13.25
C ILE A 63 33.80 -19.13 -13.55
N SER A 64 34.22 -18.03 -12.91
CA SER A 64 35.56 -17.48 -13.01
C SER A 64 35.93 -16.73 -11.73
N PRO A 65 37.21 -16.35 -11.49
CA PRO A 65 37.64 -15.65 -10.28
C PRO A 65 36.86 -14.37 -9.96
N ARG A 66 36.21 -13.78 -10.97
CA ARG A 66 35.46 -12.51 -10.85
C ARG A 66 33.96 -12.65 -11.15
N ARG A 67 33.47 -13.88 -11.45
CA ARG A 67 32.07 -14.07 -11.88
C ARG A 67 31.40 -15.20 -11.11
N ILE A 68 30.41 -14.84 -10.32
CA ILE A 68 29.50 -15.77 -9.62
C ILE A 68 28.19 -15.78 -10.39
N THR A 69 27.65 -16.95 -10.62
CA THR A 69 26.32 -17.16 -11.19
C THR A 69 25.44 -17.81 -10.13
N TYR A 70 24.20 -17.40 -10.08
CA TYR A 70 23.22 -17.88 -9.11
C TYR A 70 22.15 -18.70 -9.83
N PHE A 71 21.71 -19.78 -9.19
CA PHE A 71 20.66 -20.65 -9.70
C PHE A 71 19.60 -20.85 -8.64
N LEU A 72 18.34 -20.75 -9.03
CA LEU A 72 17.23 -21.05 -8.15
C LEU A 72 17.17 -22.55 -7.89
N THR A 73 17.01 -22.96 -6.64
CA THR A 73 16.82 -24.36 -6.26
C THR A 73 15.33 -24.72 -6.28
N PRO A 74 14.96 -26.02 -6.27
CA PRO A 74 13.58 -26.42 -6.09
C PRO A 74 12.94 -25.86 -4.81
N GLU A 75 13.71 -25.74 -3.71
CA GLU A 75 13.27 -25.12 -2.47
C GLU A 75 13.06 -23.61 -2.62
N GLY A 76 13.97 -22.93 -3.33
CA GLY A 76 13.82 -21.51 -3.64
C GLY A 76 12.60 -21.24 -4.54
N PHE A 77 12.30 -22.15 -5.46
CA PHE A 77 11.08 -22.05 -6.27
C PHE A 77 9.80 -22.16 -5.42
N LYS A 78 9.76 -23.12 -4.50
CA LYS A 78 8.63 -23.26 -3.56
C LYS A 78 8.45 -22.01 -2.71
N GLU A 79 9.54 -21.52 -2.15
CA GLU A 79 9.51 -20.33 -1.30
C GLU A 79 9.08 -19.08 -2.07
N LYS A 80 9.61 -18.87 -3.29
CA LYS A 80 9.15 -17.80 -4.18
C LYS A 80 7.64 -17.90 -4.43
N SER A 81 7.15 -19.07 -4.78
CA SER A 81 5.71 -19.31 -5.02
C SER A 81 4.87 -19.01 -3.78
N HIS A 82 5.33 -19.45 -2.61
CA HIS A 82 4.67 -19.14 -1.32
C HIS A 82 4.62 -17.63 -1.04
N MET A 83 5.73 -16.91 -1.25
CA MET A 83 5.79 -15.47 -1.08
C MET A 83 4.83 -14.74 -2.02
N VAL A 84 4.77 -15.13 -3.31
CA VAL A 84 3.84 -14.56 -4.29
C VAL A 84 2.39 -14.80 -3.88
N THR A 85 2.05 -16.03 -3.50
CA THR A 85 0.70 -16.37 -3.05
C THR A 85 0.30 -15.58 -1.80
N SER A 86 1.21 -15.45 -0.83
CA SER A 86 0.97 -14.68 0.38
C SER A 86 0.77 -13.18 0.10
N TYR A 87 1.54 -12.63 -0.84
CA TYR A 87 1.37 -11.25 -1.27
C TYR A 87 0.01 -11.03 -1.93
N LEU A 88 -0.37 -11.89 -2.86
CA LEU A 88 -1.68 -11.81 -3.54
C LEU A 88 -2.84 -11.96 -2.54
N ALA A 89 -2.74 -12.90 -1.61
CA ALA A 89 -3.78 -13.09 -0.59
C ALA A 89 -4.00 -11.84 0.25
N ARG A 90 -2.91 -11.17 0.69
CA ARG A 90 -3.01 -9.91 1.43
C ARG A 90 -3.59 -8.77 0.59
N SER A 91 -3.14 -8.64 -0.66
CA SER A 91 -3.65 -7.61 -1.57
C SER A 91 -5.15 -7.78 -1.83
N LEU A 92 -5.61 -9.02 -2.02
CA LEU A 92 -7.03 -9.33 -2.20
C LEU A 92 -7.85 -9.11 -0.92
N THR A 93 -7.27 -9.33 0.25
CA THR A 93 -7.92 -9.02 1.53
C THR A 93 -8.09 -7.51 1.68
N PHE A 94 -7.02 -6.74 1.45
CA PHE A 94 -7.11 -5.28 1.45
C PHE A 94 -8.19 -4.77 0.47
N PHE A 95 -8.21 -5.29 -0.75
CA PHE A 95 -9.22 -4.92 -1.75
C PHE A 95 -10.65 -5.18 -1.25
N ARG A 96 -10.90 -6.37 -0.68
CA ARG A 96 -12.23 -6.74 -0.17
C ARG A 96 -12.65 -5.86 1.00
N ASP A 97 -11.74 -5.60 1.94
CA ASP A 97 -12.01 -4.78 3.12
C ASP A 97 -12.26 -3.31 2.73
N ALA A 98 -11.45 -2.77 1.82
CA ALA A 98 -11.62 -1.43 1.29
C ALA A 98 -12.97 -1.30 0.56
N ARG A 99 -13.30 -2.26 -0.31
CA ARG A 99 -14.56 -2.29 -1.04
C ARG A 99 -15.75 -2.34 -0.09
N ALA A 100 -15.74 -3.25 0.89
CA ALA A 100 -16.86 -3.41 1.83
C ALA A 100 -17.07 -2.13 2.66
N GLN A 101 -15.99 -1.45 3.07
CA GLN A 101 -16.10 -0.19 3.79
C GLN A 101 -16.60 0.94 2.89
N CYS A 102 -16.17 0.99 1.61
CA CYS A 102 -16.68 1.95 0.64
C CYS A 102 -18.18 1.71 0.36
N ASP A 103 -18.60 0.45 0.14
CA ASP A 103 -20.00 0.10 -0.08
C ASP A 103 -20.88 0.64 1.09
N ALA A 104 -20.52 0.32 2.34
CA ALA A 104 -21.27 0.77 3.51
C ALA A 104 -21.31 2.31 3.63
N LEU A 105 -20.18 2.97 3.41
CA LEU A 105 -20.06 4.41 3.52
C LEU A 105 -20.86 5.15 2.43
N PHE A 106 -20.85 4.64 1.21
CA PHE A 106 -21.61 5.25 0.11
C PHE A 106 -23.11 4.97 0.21
N GLU A 107 -23.53 3.85 0.81
CA GLU A 107 -24.95 3.64 1.16
C GLU A 107 -25.45 4.72 2.14
N GLU A 108 -24.66 5.09 3.15
CA GLU A 108 -24.99 6.21 4.04
C GLU A 108 -25.08 7.54 3.28
N CYS A 109 -24.17 7.77 2.34
CA CYS A 109 -24.21 8.96 1.48
C CYS A 109 -25.48 9.03 0.63
N LEU A 110 -25.93 7.89 0.08
CA LEU A 110 -27.19 7.82 -0.68
C LEU A 110 -28.40 8.16 0.20
N GLN A 111 -28.44 7.65 1.44
CA GLN A 111 -29.50 7.95 2.40
C GLN A 111 -29.58 9.45 2.72
N LYS A 112 -28.44 10.15 2.73
CA LYS A 112 -28.35 11.61 2.90
C LYS A 112 -28.68 12.41 1.62
N GLY A 113 -28.87 11.72 0.50
CA GLY A 113 -29.13 12.34 -0.82
C GLY A 113 -27.91 12.98 -1.47
N TRP A 114 -26.71 12.64 -0.98
CA TRP A 114 -25.44 13.11 -1.55
C TRP A 114 -25.15 12.44 -2.89
N LYS A 115 -24.56 13.19 -3.81
CA LYS A 115 -24.27 12.71 -5.18
C LYS A 115 -22.87 13.04 -5.66
N LYS A 116 -22.25 14.10 -5.12
CA LYS A 116 -20.98 14.61 -5.58
C LYS A 116 -19.94 14.50 -4.47
N ILE A 117 -18.97 13.61 -4.64
CA ILE A 117 -17.96 13.32 -3.62
C ILE A 117 -16.58 13.67 -4.15
N ALA A 118 -15.81 14.42 -3.35
CA ALA A 118 -14.40 14.65 -3.59
C ALA A 118 -13.56 13.56 -2.94
N PHE A 119 -12.55 13.05 -3.63
CA PHE A 119 -11.54 12.15 -3.06
C PHE A 119 -10.24 12.92 -2.90
N VAL A 120 -9.65 12.88 -1.71
CA VAL A 120 -8.36 13.51 -1.43
C VAL A 120 -7.32 12.42 -1.14
N GLY A 121 -6.45 12.25 -2.11
CA GLY A 121 -5.43 11.20 -2.19
C GLY A 121 -5.62 10.34 -3.44
N GLU A 122 -4.49 9.99 -4.06
CA GLU A 122 -4.41 9.15 -5.26
C GLU A 122 -3.93 7.73 -4.91
N GLY A 123 -4.13 6.77 -5.82
CA GLY A 123 -3.62 5.40 -5.73
C GLY A 123 -4.71 4.36 -5.51
N ASP A 124 -4.28 3.14 -5.15
CA ASP A 124 -5.13 1.94 -5.14
C ASP A 124 -6.44 2.12 -4.34
N LEU A 125 -6.41 2.84 -3.22
CA LEU A 125 -7.61 3.08 -2.40
C LEU A 125 -8.60 4.02 -3.10
N ALA A 126 -8.10 5.07 -3.76
CA ALA A 126 -8.92 5.97 -4.56
C ALA A 126 -9.57 5.23 -5.73
N ASP A 127 -8.81 4.36 -6.41
CA ASP A 127 -9.31 3.55 -7.53
C ASP A 127 -10.41 2.58 -7.08
N ILE A 128 -10.23 1.90 -5.94
CA ILE A 128 -11.24 1.00 -5.36
C ILE A 128 -12.51 1.79 -5.01
N ALA A 129 -12.35 2.92 -4.31
CA ALA A 129 -13.48 3.77 -3.92
C ALA A 129 -14.21 4.31 -5.15
N GLN A 130 -13.49 4.70 -6.21
CA GLN A 130 -14.08 5.17 -7.46
C GLN A 130 -14.89 4.10 -8.18
N LEU A 131 -14.40 2.85 -8.22
CA LEU A 131 -15.14 1.71 -8.78
C LEU A 131 -16.49 1.51 -8.07
N VAL A 132 -16.50 1.56 -6.74
CA VAL A 132 -17.72 1.42 -5.95
C VAL A 132 -18.67 2.60 -6.18
N ALA A 133 -18.15 3.82 -6.09
CA ALA A 133 -18.93 5.04 -6.26
C ALA A 133 -19.61 5.12 -7.63
N HIS A 134 -18.90 4.76 -8.71
CA HIS A 134 -19.46 4.71 -10.06
C HIS A 134 -20.59 3.67 -10.18
N GLY A 135 -20.44 2.51 -9.54
CA GLY A 135 -21.48 1.47 -9.50
C GLY A 135 -22.78 1.95 -8.84
N LEU A 136 -22.69 2.92 -7.95
CA LEU A 136 -23.83 3.52 -7.23
C LEU A 136 -24.31 4.86 -7.84
N GLY A 137 -23.69 5.33 -8.91
CA GLY A 137 -24.08 6.54 -9.64
C GLY A 137 -23.58 7.86 -9.04
N PHE A 138 -22.55 7.83 -8.21
CA PHE A 138 -21.91 9.04 -7.69
C PHE A 138 -21.08 9.75 -8.74
N GLN A 139 -21.03 11.07 -8.66
CA GLN A 139 -20.05 11.91 -9.34
C GLN A 139 -18.83 12.06 -8.45
N VAL A 140 -17.70 11.56 -8.90
CA VAL A 140 -16.43 11.54 -8.15
C VAL A 140 -15.42 12.43 -8.84
N CYS A 141 -14.72 13.24 -8.06
CA CYS A 141 -13.55 14.01 -8.49
C CYS A 141 -12.39 13.75 -7.54
N ILE A 142 -11.23 13.38 -8.07
CA ILE A 142 -9.99 13.38 -7.31
C ILE A 142 -9.48 14.80 -7.29
N VAL A 143 -9.26 15.32 -6.09
CA VAL A 143 -8.89 16.72 -5.86
C VAL A 143 -7.70 16.81 -4.91
N SER A 144 -6.96 17.92 -4.99
CA SER A 144 -6.00 18.25 -3.96
C SER A 144 -6.73 18.80 -2.73
N GLY A 145 -6.14 18.69 -1.54
CA GLY A 145 -6.73 19.29 -0.33
C GLY A 145 -6.72 20.82 -0.33
N GLU A 146 -6.16 21.46 -1.36
CA GLU A 146 -6.15 22.91 -1.57
C GLU A 146 -7.33 23.40 -2.41
N ASP A 147 -8.01 22.50 -3.12
CA ASP A 147 -9.14 22.82 -3.96
C ASP A 147 -10.37 23.27 -3.13
N ASP A 148 -11.35 23.90 -3.79
CA ASP A 148 -12.60 24.28 -3.14
C ASP A 148 -13.48 23.05 -2.86
N LEU A 149 -13.38 22.55 -1.62
CA LEU A 149 -14.11 21.38 -1.15
C LEU A 149 -15.58 21.66 -0.82
N LYS A 150 -16.01 22.92 -0.82
CA LYS A 150 -17.40 23.32 -0.48
C LYS A 150 -18.40 22.94 -1.56
N SER A 151 -17.94 22.78 -2.80
CA SER A 151 -18.78 22.42 -3.95
C SER A 151 -19.16 20.94 -4.01
N TYR A 152 -18.67 20.13 -3.09
CA TYR A 152 -18.95 18.69 -2.97
C TYR A 152 -19.87 18.41 -1.78
N ASP A 153 -20.71 17.39 -1.89
CA ASP A 153 -21.59 16.97 -0.79
C ASP A 153 -20.79 16.35 0.35
N ALA A 154 -19.75 15.60 0.01
CA ALA A 154 -18.83 14.98 0.98
C ALA A 154 -17.39 14.91 0.44
N VAL A 155 -16.44 14.68 1.35
CA VAL A 155 -15.02 14.54 1.07
C VAL A 155 -14.51 13.27 1.70
N LEU A 156 -13.98 12.35 0.89
CA LEU A 156 -13.39 11.08 1.32
C LEU A 156 -11.87 11.18 1.32
N VAL A 157 -11.24 10.83 2.45
CA VAL A 157 -9.78 10.68 2.52
C VAL A 157 -9.40 9.33 1.93
N THR A 158 -8.60 9.36 0.85
CA THR A 158 -8.10 8.17 0.15
C THR A 158 -6.56 8.05 0.17
N ASP A 159 -5.87 9.00 0.79
CA ASP A 159 -4.41 8.98 0.95
C ASP A 159 -3.99 7.86 1.92
N VAL A 160 -3.22 6.89 1.41
CA VAL A 160 -2.67 5.76 2.20
C VAL A 160 -1.22 6.00 2.65
N ILE A 161 -0.57 7.06 2.13
CA ILE A 161 0.85 7.36 2.44
C ILE A 161 0.93 8.19 3.72
N ASN A 162 0.12 9.23 3.82
CA ASN A 162 0.04 10.12 4.99
C ASN A 162 -1.42 10.41 5.38
N PRO A 163 -2.20 9.38 5.73
CA PRO A 163 -3.65 9.54 5.94
C PRO A 163 -3.99 10.49 7.08
N GLN A 164 -3.22 10.47 8.18
CA GLN A 164 -3.44 11.37 9.32
C GLN A 164 -3.17 12.82 8.94
N GLY A 165 -2.06 13.11 8.27
CA GLY A 165 -1.73 14.48 7.85
C GLY A 165 -2.76 15.05 6.87
N THR A 166 -3.23 14.24 5.93
CA THR A 166 -4.28 14.62 4.98
C THR A 166 -5.61 14.87 5.69
N HIS A 167 -5.99 13.99 6.63
CA HIS A 167 -7.17 14.20 7.47
C HIS A 167 -7.10 15.51 8.26
N ASP A 168 -5.99 15.74 8.99
CA ASP A 168 -5.81 16.92 9.86
C ASP A 168 -5.83 18.22 9.07
N PHE A 169 -5.34 18.19 7.83
CA PHE A 169 -5.39 19.32 6.92
C PHE A 169 -6.83 19.60 6.43
N ILE A 170 -7.59 18.57 6.10
CA ILE A 170 -8.94 18.72 5.53
C ILE A 170 -9.98 19.04 6.60
N GLN A 171 -9.85 18.46 7.80
CA GLN A 171 -10.85 18.67 8.88
C GLN A 171 -11.04 20.14 9.28
N SER A 172 -10.06 21.02 9.00
CA SER A 172 -10.18 22.44 9.23
C SER A 172 -10.99 23.18 8.14
N LYS A 173 -11.21 22.53 7.00
CA LYS A 173 -11.82 23.12 5.79
C LYS A 173 -13.22 22.58 5.48
N VAL A 174 -13.55 21.41 6.03
CA VAL A 174 -14.78 20.66 5.73
C VAL A 174 -15.53 20.39 7.03
N ASP A 175 -16.85 20.49 6.98
CA ASP A 175 -17.72 20.11 8.09
C ASP A 175 -17.44 18.65 8.50
N PRO A 176 -17.26 18.33 9.78
CA PRO A 176 -17.02 16.98 10.27
C PRO A 176 -18.04 15.94 9.78
N GLU A 177 -19.30 16.32 9.60
CA GLU A 177 -20.35 15.43 9.09
C GLU A 177 -20.18 15.04 7.62
N ARG A 178 -19.45 15.86 6.87
CA ARG A 178 -19.16 15.67 5.43
C ARG A 178 -17.79 15.06 5.18
N LEU A 179 -16.96 14.92 6.23
CA LEU A 179 -15.65 14.30 6.14
C LEU A 179 -15.75 12.80 6.35
N LEU A 180 -15.51 12.05 5.29
CA LEU A 180 -15.62 10.60 5.24
C LEU A 180 -14.25 9.96 5.44
N ILE A 181 -14.19 8.94 6.30
CA ILE A 181 -12.95 8.24 6.64
C ILE A 181 -13.22 6.74 6.67
N LEU A 182 -12.42 5.99 5.95
CA LEU A 182 -12.43 4.53 6.00
C LEU A 182 -11.66 4.03 7.22
N GLY A 183 -12.22 3.09 7.96
CA GLY A 183 -11.62 2.53 9.17
C GLY A 183 -10.24 1.89 8.94
N LEU A 184 -10.01 1.36 7.73
CA LEU A 184 -8.73 0.76 7.32
C LEU A 184 -7.54 1.74 7.33
N LEU A 185 -7.80 3.06 7.29
CA LEU A 185 -6.75 4.08 7.37
C LEU A 185 -6.23 4.33 8.80
N HIS A 186 -6.91 3.78 9.83
CA HIS A 186 -6.54 3.92 11.24
C HIS A 186 -6.28 5.37 11.68
N ILE A 187 -7.04 6.32 11.13
CA ILE A 187 -6.93 7.73 11.47
C ILE A 187 -7.45 7.96 12.89
N SER A 188 -6.62 8.59 13.72
CA SER A 188 -7.02 9.00 15.07
C SER A 188 -7.91 10.23 14.97
N ARG A 189 -9.17 10.10 15.35
CA ARG A 189 -10.06 11.26 15.53
C ARG A 189 -9.65 11.93 16.83
N ASN A 190 -8.87 13.00 16.77
CA ASN A 190 -8.61 13.83 17.95
C ASN A 190 -9.94 14.42 18.41
N SER A 191 -10.48 13.87 19.49
CA SER A 191 -11.60 14.46 20.22
C SER A 191 -11.07 15.67 21.00
N SER A 192 -10.76 16.75 20.32
CA SER A 192 -10.51 18.05 20.94
C SER A 192 -11.85 18.76 21.16
N VAL A 193 -12.70 18.22 22.00
CA VAL A 193 -13.69 18.97 22.80
C VAL A 193 -13.89 18.23 24.10
N VAL A 194 -12.91 18.20 24.96
CA VAL A 194 -13.17 18.13 26.41
C VAL A 194 -13.53 19.56 26.79
N ARG A 195 -14.82 19.88 26.84
CA ARG A 195 -15.31 21.01 27.63
C ARG A 195 -15.06 20.63 29.07
N GLU A 196 -14.01 21.22 29.66
CA GLU A 196 -13.94 21.36 31.11
C GLU A 196 -15.17 22.14 31.57
N VAL A 197 -16.12 21.42 32.13
CA VAL A 197 -17.11 22.00 33.01
C VAL A 197 -16.44 22.05 34.37
N VAL A 198 -15.80 23.19 34.68
CA VAL A 198 -15.38 23.52 36.03
C VAL A 198 -16.63 24.02 36.74
N THR A 199 -17.02 23.28 37.78
CA THR A 199 -17.92 23.74 38.82
C THR A 199 -17.14 24.47 39.88
#